data_7cb3bae50a9070a05c69c44f9c607c7f
#
_entry.id   7cb3bae50a9070a05c69c44f9c607c7f
#
_cell.length_a   1.000
_cell.length_b   1.000
_cell.length_c   1.000
_cell.angle_alpha   90.00
_cell.angle_beta   90.00
_cell.angle_gamma   90.00
#
_symmetry.space_group_name_H-M   'P 1'
#
loop_
_entity.id
_entity.type
_entity.pdbx_description
1 polymer ?
#
loop_
_entity_poly.entity_id
_entity_poly.type
_entity_poly.pdbx_seq_one_letter_code
_entity_poly.pdbx_strand_id
1 'polypeptide(L)'
;MATLENKIDFAVIIRATKANPNGDPLNGNRPRMDYDGFGEISDVCIKRKIRDRLMEAKDEQGKYKYSVFVQSDERKTDDAKSLKERADMTLKDNLTLETACKQWFDVRAFGQVFAFKADKSKKKKAEDAESESGGDTGVSIPVRGPVTVHSAFSIEPIRPESIQITKSVNSETTSDGKKSSDTMGMKHRVDKGVYVFYGSINPQLAERTFFSNEDAMVIKSILTRLFENDESSARPAGSMEVVKLIWWNHGCKAGKYSSAKVHRSLKVNPDGTFGLDDLKGLPPEVIDGF
;
A
#
# COMPACT_ATOMS: atom_id res chain seq x y z
N MET A 1 7.49 3.78 -23.74
CA MET A 1 7.08 2.44 -23.27
C MET A 1 5.63 2.23 -23.67
N ALA A 2 5.27 1.01 -24.08
CA ALA A 2 3.88 0.69 -24.40
C ALA A 2 3.07 0.64 -23.08
N THR A 3 1.86 1.20 -23.07
CA THR A 3 0.96 1.11 -21.95
C THR A 3 0.50 -0.33 -21.74
N LEU A 4 0.01 -0.67 -20.55
CA LEU A 4 -0.50 -2.00 -20.23
C LEU A 4 -1.59 -2.43 -21.23
N GLU A 5 -1.39 -3.59 -21.87
CA GLU A 5 -2.27 -4.08 -22.94
C GLU A 5 -3.36 -5.00 -22.43
N ASN A 6 -3.08 -5.81 -21.41
CA ASN A 6 -3.95 -6.87 -20.96
C ASN A 6 -4.47 -6.59 -19.55
N LYS A 7 -5.74 -6.91 -19.32
CA LYS A 7 -6.31 -6.95 -17.97
C LYS A 7 -5.61 -8.03 -17.15
N ILE A 8 -5.31 -7.70 -15.90
CA ILE A 8 -4.70 -8.61 -14.94
C ILE A 8 -5.56 -8.65 -13.69
N ASP A 9 -5.80 -9.84 -13.17
CA ASP A 9 -6.30 -10.05 -11.81
C ASP A 9 -5.25 -10.81 -11.01
N PHE A 10 -5.21 -10.60 -9.69
CA PHE A 10 -4.28 -11.30 -8.82
C PHE A 10 -4.86 -11.54 -7.42
N ALA A 11 -4.29 -12.52 -6.73
CA ALA A 11 -4.55 -12.79 -5.33
C ALA A 11 -3.23 -13.10 -4.61
N VAL A 12 -3.12 -12.67 -3.35
CA VAL A 12 -1.95 -12.94 -2.51
C VAL A 12 -2.40 -13.61 -1.23
N ILE A 13 -1.83 -14.77 -0.95
CA ILE A 13 -2.02 -15.53 0.28
C ILE A 13 -0.87 -15.17 1.23
N ILE A 14 -1.22 -14.71 2.43
CA ILE A 14 -0.29 -14.23 3.45
C ILE A 14 -0.45 -15.10 4.69
N ARG A 15 0.66 -15.42 5.35
CA ARG A 15 0.66 -16.02 6.69
C ARG A 15 1.25 -15.03 7.70
N ALA A 16 0.57 -14.92 8.84
CA ALA A 16 1.05 -14.21 10.01
C ALA A 16 1.22 -15.21 11.17
N THR A 17 2.35 -15.15 11.87
CA THR A 17 2.62 -16.00 13.03
C THR A 17 3.23 -15.15 14.13
N LYS A 18 2.54 -15.05 15.27
CA LYS A 18 2.96 -14.26 16.45
C LYS A 18 3.32 -12.80 16.11
N ALA A 19 2.52 -12.19 15.22
CA ALA A 19 2.72 -10.85 14.71
C ALA A 19 1.47 -9.98 14.84
N ASN A 20 1.63 -8.66 14.71
CA ASN A 20 0.55 -7.73 14.47
C ASN A 20 0.59 -7.30 12.99
N PRO A 21 -0.22 -7.91 12.11
CA PRO A 21 -0.18 -7.64 10.67
C PRO A 21 -0.52 -6.20 10.33
N ASN A 22 -1.52 -5.64 11.01
CA ASN A 22 -1.96 -4.26 10.87
C ASN A 22 -2.65 -3.79 12.16
N GLY A 23 -1.93 -3.00 12.96
CA GLY A 23 -2.47 -2.43 14.18
C GLY A 23 -3.50 -1.33 13.92
N ASP A 24 -4.47 -1.23 14.82
CA ASP A 24 -5.47 -0.17 14.83
C ASP A 24 -5.09 0.93 15.83
N PRO A 25 -4.68 2.12 15.39
CA PRO A 25 -4.28 3.21 16.27
C PRO A 25 -5.40 3.66 17.22
N LEU A 26 -6.66 3.54 16.79
CA LEU A 26 -7.82 3.94 17.58
C LEU A 26 -8.19 2.88 18.64
N ASN A 27 -7.64 1.68 18.55
CA ASN A 27 -7.89 0.56 19.47
C ASN A 27 -6.59 0.08 20.13
N GLY A 28 -5.78 1.01 20.62
CA GLY A 28 -4.53 0.68 21.31
C GLY A 28 -3.54 -0.15 20.50
N ASN A 29 -3.52 0.03 19.19
CA ASN A 29 -2.68 -0.70 18.25
C ASN A 29 -2.89 -2.23 18.25
N ARG A 30 -4.10 -2.70 18.58
CA ARG A 30 -4.49 -4.11 18.43
C ARG A 30 -4.59 -4.49 16.97
N PRO A 31 -4.35 -5.78 16.61
CA PRO A 31 -4.64 -6.26 15.27
C PRO A 31 -6.06 -5.87 14.83
N ARG A 32 -6.19 -5.31 13.64
CA ARG A 32 -7.50 -4.96 13.07
C ARG A 32 -8.35 -6.20 12.86
N MET A 33 -9.63 -6.06 13.13
CA MET A 33 -10.64 -7.09 12.88
C MET A 33 -11.92 -6.42 12.41
N ASP A 34 -12.71 -7.18 11.65
CA ASP A 34 -14.11 -6.83 11.39
C ASP A 34 -15.02 -7.22 12.57
N TYR A 35 -16.33 -6.99 12.41
CA TYR A 35 -17.32 -7.29 13.46
C TYR A 35 -17.51 -8.80 13.72
N ASP A 36 -17.17 -9.64 12.74
CA ASP A 36 -17.28 -11.11 12.84
C ASP A 36 -15.98 -11.74 13.37
N GLY A 37 -14.97 -10.92 13.67
CA GLY A 37 -13.69 -11.35 14.25
C GLY A 37 -12.66 -11.77 13.22
N PHE A 38 -12.91 -11.58 11.91
CA PHE A 38 -11.89 -11.82 10.90
C PHE A 38 -10.84 -10.72 10.94
N GLY A 39 -9.57 -11.13 10.93
CA GLY A 39 -8.46 -10.19 10.91
C GLY A 39 -8.38 -9.43 9.59
N GLU A 40 -8.05 -8.14 9.66
CA GLU A 40 -7.93 -7.27 8.50
C GLU A 40 -6.50 -6.70 8.37
N ILE A 41 -5.96 -6.74 7.14
CA ILE A 41 -4.85 -5.89 6.72
C ILE A 41 -5.42 -4.93 5.68
N SER A 42 -5.51 -3.65 6.03
CA SER A 42 -6.15 -2.64 5.16
C SER A 42 -5.40 -2.49 3.82
N ASP A 43 -6.13 -2.11 2.79
CA ASP A 43 -5.56 -1.82 1.46
C ASP A 43 -4.50 -0.71 1.53
N VAL A 44 -4.68 0.27 2.41
CA VAL A 44 -3.71 1.34 2.66
C VAL A 44 -2.41 0.77 3.23
N CYS A 45 -2.49 -0.19 4.16
CA CYS A 45 -1.32 -0.87 4.72
C CYS A 45 -0.58 -1.67 3.63
N ILE A 46 -1.31 -2.41 2.79
CA ILE A 46 -0.71 -3.16 1.67
C ILE A 46 -0.04 -2.21 0.67
N LYS A 47 -0.72 -1.14 0.27
CA LYS A 47 -0.15 -0.12 -0.63
C LYS A 47 1.08 0.56 -0.06
N ARG A 48 1.12 0.80 1.26
CA ARG A 48 2.32 1.31 1.95
C ARG A 48 3.48 0.33 1.75
N LYS A 49 3.29 -0.96 2.00
CA LYS A 49 4.33 -1.98 1.82
C LYS A 49 4.83 -2.05 0.37
N ILE A 50 3.94 -1.94 -0.60
CA ILE A 50 4.34 -1.86 -2.01
C ILE A 50 5.22 -0.63 -2.26
N ARG A 51 4.85 0.54 -1.72
CA ARG A 51 5.66 1.76 -1.82
C ARG A 51 7.02 1.62 -1.15
N ASP A 52 7.08 0.98 0.02
CA ASP A 52 8.33 0.74 0.73
C ASP A 52 9.29 -0.12 -0.12
N ARG A 53 8.79 -1.17 -0.79
CA ARG A 53 9.59 -1.99 -1.72
C ARG A 53 10.05 -1.19 -2.95
N LEU A 54 9.20 -0.33 -3.51
CA LEU A 54 9.58 0.55 -4.63
C LEU A 54 10.72 1.49 -4.24
N MET A 55 10.66 2.07 -3.03
CA MET A 55 11.70 2.99 -2.52
C MET A 55 13.03 2.31 -2.19
N GLU A 56 13.04 1.00 -1.94
CA GLU A 56 14.27 0.24 -1.70
C GLU A 56 14.96 -0.23 -2.99
N ALA A 57 14.24 -0.29 -4.11
CA ALA A 57 14.78 -0.74 -5.38
C ALA A 57 15.84 0.23 -5.90
N LYS A 58 17.10 -0.25 -6.02
CA LYS A 58 18.23 0.50 -6.54
C LYS A 58 18.77 -0.15 -7.81
N ASP A 59 19.38 0.65 -8.68
CA ASP A 59 20.13 0.20 -9.84
C ASP A 59 21.57 -0.21 -9.42
N GLU A 60 22.37 -0.65 -10.40
CA GLU A 60 23.75 -1.08 -10.20
C GLU A 60 24.66 0.04 -9.66
N GLN A 61 24.28 1.30 -9.87
CA GLN A 61 24.99 2.48 -9.38
C GLN A 61 24.51 2.94 -8.00
N GLY A 62 23.54 2.19 -7.37
CA GLY A 62 22.97 2.53 -6.08
C GLY A 62 21.92 3.64 -6.11
N LYS A 63 21.48 4.10 -7.28
CA LYS A 63 20.43 5.11 -7.45
C LYS A 63 19.05 4.46 -7.35
N TYR A 64 18.09 5.14 -6.73
CA TYR A 64 16.70 4.67 -6.67
C TYR A 64 16.09 4.53 -8.05
N LYS A 65 15.54 3.33 -8.35
CA LYS A 65 14.90 3.04 -9.64
C LYS A 65 13.54 3.74 -9.78
N TYR A 66 12.83 3.92 -8.67
CA TYR A 66 11.46 4.43 -8.69
C TYR A 66 11.34 5.62 -7.74
N SER A 67 10.63 6.64 -8.20
CA SER A 67 10.21 7.75 -7.38
C SER A 67 8.81 7.49 -6.86
N VAL A 68 8.57 7.75 -5.58
CA VAL A 68 7.30 7.53 -4.88
C VAL A 68 6.83 8.84 -4.26
N PHE A 69 5.57 9.17 -4.47
CA PHE A 69 4.97 10.40 -3.96
C PHE A 69 4.57 10.30 -2.48
N VAL A 70 3.85 9.23 -2.11
CA VAL A 70 3.40 9.02 -0.72
C VAL A 70 4.44 8.20 0.03
N GLN A 71 5.25 8.87 0.83
CA GLN A 71 6.32 8.26 1.64
C GLN A 71 6.02 8.44 3.12
N SER A 72 6.35 7.45 3.96
CA SER A 72 6.28 7.59 5.41
C SER A 72 7.44 8.43 5.93
N ASP A 73 7.24 9.16 7.03
CA ASP A 73 8.28 10.04 7.60
C ASP A 73 9.58 9.30 7.97
N GLU A 74 9.47 8.05 8.40
CA GLU A 74 10.61 7.21 8.79
C GLU A 74 11.43 6.69 7.58
N ARG A 75 10.85 6.69 6.37
CA ARG A 75 11.46 6.12 5.15
C ARG A 75 11.57 7.11 4.01
N LYS A 76 11.25 8.37 4.24
CA LYS A 76 11.32 9.40 3.19
C LYS A 76 12.75 9.59 2.65
N THR A 77 12.82 9.79 1.35
CA THR A 77 14.08 9.95 0.61
C THR A 77 14.40 11.40 0.27
N ASP A 78 13.58 12.33 0.74
CA ASP A 78 13.69 13.79 0.54
C ASP A 78 13.38 14.52 1.85
N ASP A 79 13.59 15.86 1.85
CA ASP A 79 13.36 16.71 3.01
C ASP A 79 11.94 17.28 3.09
N ALA A 80 11.04 16.85 2.20
CA ALA A 80 9.67 17.37 2.15
C ALA A 80 8.90 17.06 3.45
N LYS A 81 8.25 18.08 4.01
CA LYS A 81 7.44 17.97 5.24
C LYS A 81 5.97 17.66 4.96
N SER A 82 5.55 17.75 3.70
CA SER A 82 4.18 17.48 3.27
C SER A 82 4.14 17.03 1.82
N LEU A 83 3.00 16.42 1.42
CA LEU A 83 2.78 16.03 0.01
C LEU A 83 2.75 17.26 -0.91
N LYS A 84 2.21 18.42 -0.43
CA LYS A 84 2.25 19.67 -1.19
C LYS A 84 3.68 20.10 -1.44
N GLU A 85 4.49 20.17 -0.40
CA GLU A 85 5.89 20.57 -0.50
C GLU A 85 6.67 19.65 -1.44
N ARG A 86 6.46 18.32 -1.37
CA ARG A 86 7.09 17.37 -2.30
C ARG A 86 6.69 17.64 -3.75
N ALA A 87 5.41 17.91 -4.01
CA ALA A 87 4.95 18.25 -5.35
C ALA A 87 5.61 19.55 -5.84
N ASP A 88 5.65 20.59 -4.99
CA ASP A 88 6.25 21.89 -5.31
C ASP A 88 7.77 21.79 -5.53
N MET A 89 8.48 21.03 -4.71
CA MET A 89 9.93 20.80 -4.86
C MET A 89 10.28 20.04 -6.14
N THR A 90 9.44 19.09 -6.55
CA THR A 90 9.73 18.17 -7.65
C THR A 90 9.27 18.70 -9.00
N LEU A 91 8.04 19.20 -9.09
CA LEU A 91 7.41 19.63 -10.34
C LEU A 91 7.18 21.13 -10.42
N LYS A 92 7.33 21.86 -9.29
CA LYS A 92 7.11 23.32 -9.22
C LYS A 92 5.74 23.70 -9.81
N ASP A 93 5.71 24.64 -10.73
CA ASP A 93 4.48 25.12 -11.38
C ASP A 93 4.00 24.20 -12.52
N ASN A 94 4.69 23.08 -12.78
CA ASN A 94 4.36 22.12 -13.86
C ASN A 94 3.63 20.87 -13.33
N LEU A 95 2.83 20.98 -12.28
CA LEU A 95 2.03 19.88 -11.77
C LEU A 95 0.80 19.67 -12.65
N THR A 96 0.83 18.61 -13.45
CA THR A 96 -0.28 18.13 -14.28
C THR A 96 -0.47 16.64 -14.04
N LEU A 97 -1.59 16.06 -14.53
CA LEU A 97 -1.78 14.60 -14.49
C LEU A 97 -0.61 13.87 -15.16
N GLU A 98 -0.18 14.34 -16.33
CA GLU A 98 0.87 13.70 -17.12
C GLU A 98 2.23 13.75 -16.40
N THR A 99 2.64 14.94 -15.93
CA THR A 99 3.93 15.10 -15.24
C THR A 99 3.97 14.34 -13.92
N ALA A 100 2.88 14.32 -13.16
CA ALA A 100 2.77 13.57 -11.91
C ALA A 100 2.86 12.05 -12.16
N CYS A 101 2.16 11.53 -13.16
CA CYS A 101 2.22 10.10 -13.50
C CYS A 101 3.60 9.68 -14.05
N LYS A 102 4.27 10.53 -14.84
CA LYS A 102 5.63 10.25 -15.32
C LYS A 102 6.64 10.27 -14.16
N GLN A 103 6.49 11.19 -13.23
CA GLN A 103 7.40 11.37 -12.11
C GLN A 103 7.29 10.27 -11.06
N TRP A 104 6.05 9.94 -10.61
CA TRP A 104 5.85 9.07 -9.47
C TRP A 104 5.18 7.75 -9.83
N PHE A 105 5.84 6.65 -9.51
CA PHE A 105 5.34 5.31 -9.77
C PHE A 105 3.99 5.04 -9.08
N ASP A 106 3.88 5.38 -7.81
CA ASP A 106 2.68 5.13 -7.01
C ASP A 106 1.49 6.00 -7.46
N VAL A 107 1.74 7.20 -8.00
CA VAL A 107 0.70 8.05 -8.60
C VAL A 107 0.15 7.40 -9.87
N ARG A 108 1.01 6.94 -10.79
CA ARG A 108 0.53 6.29 -12.01
C ARG A 108 -0.07 4.91 -11.75
N ALA A 109 0.34 4.22 -10.67
CA ALA A 109 -0.19 2.90 -10.31
C ALA A 109 -1.52 2.98 -9.55
N PHE A 110 -1.57 3.73 -8.45
CA PHE A 110 -2.70 3.75 -7.51
C PHE A 110 -3.59 4.98 -7.66
N GLY A 111 -3.09 6.03 -8.31
CA GLY A 111 -3.75 7.32 -8.38
C GLY A 111 -3.49 8.21 -7.16
N GLN A 112 -3.84 9.48 -7.30
CA GLN A 112 -3.74 10.50 -6.27
C GLN A 112 -4.69 11.66 -6.56
N VAL A 113 -5.22 12.29 -5.53
CA VAL A 113 -5.91 13.58 -5.66
C VAL A 113 -4.97 14.68 -5.17
N PHE A 114 -4.56 15.54 -6.09
CA PHE A 114 -3.78 16.74 -5.75
C PHE A 114 -4.76 17.89 -5.51
N ALA A 115 -5.22 18.04 -4.27
CA ALA A 115 -6.11 19.11 -3.85
C ALA A 115 -5.35 20.05 -2.91
N PHE A 116 -4.65 21.05 -3.48
CA PHE A 116 -3.89 22.01 -2.72
C PHE A 116 -4.60 23.35 -2.68
N LYS A 117 -4.68 23.97 -1.49
CA LYS A 117 -5.21 25.32 -1.35
C LYS A 117 -4.29 26.31 -2.08
N ALA A 118 -4.88 27.27 -2.78
CA ALA A 118 -4.13 28.34 -3.41
C ALA A 118 -3.31 29.12 -2.36
N ASP A 119 -2.06 29.41 -2.64
CA ASP A 119 -1.21 30.21 -1.75
C ASP A 119 -1.70 31.66 -1.74
N LYS A 120 -2.16 32.12 -0.58
CA LYS A 120 -2.61 33.51 -0.35
C LYS A 120 -1.51 34.55 -0.64
N SER A 121 -0.25 34.14 -0.69
CA SER A 121 0.88 35.03 -0.97
C SER A 121 1.04 35.40 -2.45
N LYS A 122 0.48 34.62 -3.38
CA LYS A 122 0.50 34.94 -4.83
C LYS A 122 -0.63 35.91 -5.25
N LYS A 123 -1.63 36.17 -4.39
CA LYS A 123 -2.74 37.13 -4.68
C LYS A 123 -2.35 38.60 -4.61
N LYS A 124 -1.19 38.98 -4.06
CA LYS A 124 -0.76 40.41 -3.95
C LYS A 124 -0.13 41.02 -5.20
N LYS A 125 -0.05 40.29 -6.33
CA LYS A 125 0.53 40.82 -7.60
C LYS A 125 -0.46 40.90 -8.76
N ALA A 126 -1.75 40.70 -8.53
CA ALA A 126 -2.79 40.84 -9.56
C ALA A 126 -4.02 41.59 -9.00
N GLU A 127 -3.78 42.70 -8.33
CA GLU A 127 -4.84 43.68 -8.05
C GLU A 127 -4.84 44.68 -9.22
N ASP A 128 -5.51 44.33 -10.29
CA ASP A 128 -6.12 45.21 -11.30
C ASP A 128 -6.92 44.33 -12.31
N ALA A 129 -7.99 43.70 -11.87
CA ALA A 129 -9.11 43.29 -12.74
C ALA A 129 -10.29 42.85 -11.85
N GLU A 130 -11.29 43.71 -11.77
CA GLU A 130 -12.57 43.39 -11.18
C GLU A 130 -13.25 42.21 -11.92
N SER A 131 -13.44 41.08 -11.20
CA SER A 131 -14.55 40.16 -11.46
C SER A 131 -14.92 39.44 -10.19
N GLU A 132 -16.12 39.76 -9.70
CA GLU A 132 -16.80 39.06 -8.63
C GLU A 132 -17.05 37.59 -9.00
N SER A 133 -16.38 36.65 -8.34
CA SER A 133 -16.92 35.36 -7.95
C SER A 133 -16.06 34.79 -6.84
N GLY A 134 -16.56 34.86 -5.60
CA GLY A 134 -15.93 34.27 -4.43
C GLY A 134 -15.93 32.74 -4.51
N GLY A 135 -14.78 32.16 -4.81
CA GLY A 135 -14.50 30.74 -4.69
C GLY A 135 -13.00 30.57 -4.47
N ASP A 136 -12.61 29.92 -3.40
CA ASP A 136 -11.23 29.51 -3.11
C ASP A 136 -10.83 28.48 -4.18
N THR A 137 -10.39 28.95 -5.36
CA THR A 137 -10.06 28.10 -6.52
C THR A 137 -8.73 27.40 -6.29
N GLY A 138 -8.73 26.42 -5.38
CA GLY A 138 -7.65 25.45 -5.31
C GLY A 138 -7.64 24.59 -6.58
N VAL A 139 -6.46 24.33 -7.12
CA VAL A 139 -6.31 23.39 -8.25
C VAL A 139 -6.52 21.98 -7.72
N SER A 140 -7.52 21.25 -8.26
CA SER A 140 -7.75 19.84 -7.97
C SER A 140 -7.45 19.01 -9.22
N ILE A 141 -6.43 18.15 -9.12
CA ILE A 141 -6.04 17.23 -10.20
C ILE A 141 -6.31 15.81 -9.70
N PRO A 142 -7.43 15.18 -10.09
CA PRO A 142 -7.71 13.79 -9.74
C PRO A 142 -6.99 12.84 -10.72
N VAL A 143 -6.15 11.97 -10.19
CA VAL A 143 -5.53 10.86 -10.93
C VAL A 143 -6.15 9.57 -10.45
N ARG A 144 -6.73 8.78 -11.35
CA ARG A 144 -7.25 7.44 -11.06
C ARG A 144 -6.32 6.40 -11.64
N GLY A 145 -5.62 5.67 -10.76
CA GLY A 145 -4.67 4.63 -11.17
C GLY A 145 -5.35 3.33 -11.61
N PRO A 146 -4.64 2.50 -12.40
CA PRO A 146 -5.12 1.21 -12.90
C PRO A 146 -5.06 0.09 -11.85
N VAL A 147 -4.19 0.18 -10.85
CA VAL A 147 -3.97 -0.88 -9.86
C VAL A 147 -4.92 -0.71 -8.70
N THR A 148 -5.79 -1.69 -8.50
CA THR A 148 -6.67 -1.76 -7.33
C THR A 148 -6.24 -2.90 -6.43
N VAL A 149 -6.28 -2.65 -5.12
CA VAL A 149 -5.94 -3.63 -4.07
C VAL A 149 -7.05 -3.59 -3.04
N HIS A 150 -7.58 -4.75 -2.68
CA HIS A 150 -8.54 -4.89 -1.59
C HIS A 150 -7.82 -5.02 -0.25
N SER A 151 -8.52 -4.77 0.87
CA SER A 151 -8.06 -5.22 2.18
C SER A 151 -7.89 -6.74 2.17
N ALA A 152 -6.89 -7.25 2.89
CA ALA A 152 -6.75 -8.67 3.15
C ALA A 152 -7.60 -9.04 4.35
N PHE A 153 -8.34 -10.15 4.25
CA PHE A 153 -9.07 -10.73 5.38
C PHE A 153 -8.54 -12.11 5.71
N SER A 154 -8.56 -12.44 6.99
CA SER A 154 -8.19 -13.77 7.43
C SER A 154 -9.24 -14.80 7.00
N ILE A 155 -8.80 -16.05 6.78
CA ILE A 155 -9.70 -17.15 6.35
C ILE A 155 -10.59 -17.63 7.50
N GLU A 156 -10.12 -17.46 8.74
CA GLU A 156 -10.86 -17.77 9.97
C GLU A 156 -10.79 -16.56 10.91
N PRO A 157 -11.74 -16.44 11.85
CA PRO A 157 -11.67 -15.46 12.91
C PRO A 157 -10.35 -15.58 13.69
N ILE A 158 -9.69 -14.45 13.93
CA ILE A 158 -8.43 -14.39 14.68
C ILE A 158 -8.70 -14.18 16.18
N ARG A 159 -7.71 -14.55 17.00
CA ARG A 159 -7.73 -14.31 18.44
C ARG A 159 -6.49 -13.48 18.82
N PRO A 160 -6.63 -12.15 18.93
CA PRO A 160 -5.50 -11.32 19.35
C PRO A 160 -5.12 -11.58 20.82
N GLU A 161 -3.85 -11.84 21.04
CA GLU A 161 -3.26 -11.91 22.37
C GLU A 161 -2.78 -10.53 22.81
N SER A 162 -2.97 -10.21 24.09
CA SER A 162 -2.46 -9.00 24.72
C SER A 162 -1.41 -9.39 25.76
N ILE A 163 -0.19 -8.95 25.59
CA ILE A 163 0.95 -9.29 26.46
C ILE A 163 1.45 -8.01 27.08
N GLN A 164 1.55 -7.99 28.41
CA GLN A 164 2.17 -6.88 29.12
C GLN A 164 3.69 -6.96 28.94
N ILE A 165 4.29 -5.83 28.65
CA ILE A 165 5.74 -5.65 28.54
C ILE A 165 6.21 -4.57 29.51
N THR A 166 7.42 -4.71 30.00
CA THR A 166 8.02 -3.77 30.93
C THR A 166 9.38 -3.33 30.41
N LYS A 167 9.64 -2.02 30.36
CA LYS A 167 10.98 -1.49 30.06
C LYS A 167 11.92 -1.79 31.24
N SER A 168 13.17 -2.06 30.96
CA SER A 168 14.21 -2.27 31.97
C SER A 168 14.70 -0.98 32.64
N VAL A 169 14.54 0.16 31.93
CA VAL A 169 14.97 1.50 32.38
C VAL A 169 13.84 2.51 32.21
N ASN A 170 13.81 3.54 33.07
CA ASN A 170 12.89 4.65 32.96
C ASN A 170 13.26 5.53 31.74
N SER A 171 12.25 6.10 31.08
CA SER A 171 12.47 7.09 30.01
C SER A 171 12.92 8.44 30.58
N GLU A 172 12.51 8.77 31.81
CA GLU A 172 12.84 10.00 32.52
C GLU A 172 13.36 9.73 33.90
N THR A 173 14.12 10.66 34.48
CA THR A 173 14.63 10.54 35.86
C THR A 173 13.48 10.89 36.81
N THR A 174 13.07 9.94 37.64
CA THR A 174 12.08 10.18 38.70
C THR A 174 12.80 10.58 40.00
N SER A 175 12.25 11.59 40.71
CA SER A 175 12.80 12.09 41.97
C SER A 175 12.91 11.04 43.08
N ASP A 176 12.10 9.97 43.01
CA ASP A 176 11.97 8.96 44.04
C ASP A 176 12.73 7.66 43.73
N GLY A 177 13.48 7.59 42.62
CA GLY A 177 14.21 6.37 42.21
C GLY A 177 13.30 5.16 41.89
N LYS A 178 11.97 5.33 41.88
CA LYS A 178 11.02 4.27 41.57
C LYS A 178 10.78 4.22 40.06
N LYS A 179 10.45 3.02 39.56
CA LYS A 179 10.02 2.88 38.15
C LYS A 179 8.73 3.66 37.91
N SER A 180 8.74 4.52 36.89
CA SER A 180 7.58 5.28 36.46
C SER A 180 6.52 4.39 35.81
N SER A 181 5.26 4.83 35.78
CA SER A 181 4.16 4.14 35.08
C SER A 181 4.38 4.01 33.57
N ASP A 182 5.24 4.85 32.97
CA ASP A 182 5.63 4.78 31.56
C ASP A 182 6.54 3.58 31.20
N THR A 183 7.00 2.84 32.22
CA THR A 183 7.80 1.62 32.02
C THR A 183 6.97 0.39 31.63
N MET A 184 5.64 0.46 31.75
CA MET A 184 4.72 -0.61 31.38
C MET A 184 4.06 -0.32 30.05
N GLY A 185 3.91 -1.33 29.21
CA GLY A 185 3.22 -1.24 27.94
C GLY A 185 2.50 -2.54 27.61
N MET A 186 1.66 -2.47 26.58
CA MET A 186 0.97 -3.66 26.05
C MET A 186 1.45 -3.93 24.65
N LYS A 187 1.69 -5.20 24.35
CA LYS A 187 1.95 -5.69 22.99
C LYS A 187 0.80 -6.59 22.56
N HIS A 188 0.26 -6.32 21.38
CA HIS A 188 -0.84 -7.10 20.82
C HIS A 188 -0.38 -7.81 19.55
N ARG A 189 -0.76 -9.09 19.42
CA ARG A 189 -0.39 -9.92 18.27
C ARG A 189 -1.45 -10.97 17.97
N VAL A 190 -1.46 -11.48 16.76
CA VAL A 190 -2.17 -12.68 16.35
C VAL A 190 -1.26 -13.88 16.55
N ASP A 191 -1.74 -14.97 17.11
CA ASP A 191 -0.94 -16.20 17.24
C ASP A 191 -0.65 -16.81 15.87
N LYS A 192 -1.72 -17.06 15.08
CA LYS A 192 -1.64 -17.52 13.69
C LYS A 192 -2.80 -16.93 12.89
N GLY A 193 -2.57 -16.68 11.60
CA GLY A 193 -3.63 -16.30 10.67
C GLY A 193 -3.17 -16.42 9.23
N VAL A 194 -4.03 -16.97 8.38
CA VAL A 194 -3.88 -16.95 6.93
C VAL A 194 -4.80 -15.88 6.39
N TYR A 195 -4.26 -14.95 5.62
CA TYR A 195 -4.99 -13.82 5.06
C TYR A 195 -4.92 -13.87 3.54
N VAL A 196 -5.96 -13.39 2.89
CA VAL A 196 -5.99 -13.26 1.43
C VAL A 196 -6.45 -11.86 1.05
N PHE A 197 -5.75 -11.25 0.11
CA PHE A 197 -6.26 -10.09 -0.59
C PHE A 197 -6.25 -10.30 -2.10
N TYR A 198 -7.11 -9.56 -2.75
CA TYR A 198 -7.28 -9.56 -4.19
C TYR A 198 -6.97 -8.19 -4.77
N GLY A 199 -6.64 -8.18 -6.04
CA GLY A 199 -6.46 -6.95 -6.78
C GLY A 199 -6.62 -7.15 -8.27
N SER A 200 -6.64 -6.03 -8.99
CA SER A 200 -6.68 -6.04 -10.45
C SER A 200 -5.92 -4.86 -11.04
N ILE A 201 -5.47 -5.00 -12.29
CA ILE A 201 -4.84 -3.95 -13.06
C ILE A 201 -5.63 -3.75 -14.36
N ASN A 202 -6.16 -2.53 -14.53
CA ASN A 202 -7.09 -2.20 -15.60
C ASN A 202 -6.39 -1.43 -16.73
N PRO A 203 -6.28 -1.99 -17.97
CA PRO A 203 -5.62 -1.33 -19.10
C PRO A 203 -6.27 0.00 -19.52
N GLN A 204 -7.61 0.12 -19.40
CA GLN A 204 -8.30 1.36 -19.76
C GLN A 204 -7.92 2.54 -18.87
N LEU A 205 -7.58 2.29 -17.59
CA LEU A 205 -7.06 3.31 -16.69
C LEU A 205 -5.55 3.50 -16.87
N ALA A 206 -4.81 2.44 -17.22
CA ALA A 206 -3.39 2.49 -17.50
C ALA A 206 -3.05 3.45 -18.65
N GLU A 207 -3.88 3.50 -19.71
CA GLU A 207 -3.72 4.45 -20.81
C GLU A 207 -3.70 5.91 -20.36
N ARG A 208 -4.47 6.25 -19.33
CA ARG A 208 -4.57 7.62 -18.81
C ARG A 208 -3.41 8.00 -17.90
N THR A 209 -2.77 7.01 -17.28
CA THR A 209 -1.70 7.22 -16.31
C THR A 209 -0.33 6.80 -16.83
N PHE A 210 -0.25 6.32 -18.09
CA PHE A 210 0.99 5.82 -18.71
C PHE A 210 1.59 4.60 -17.98
N PHE A 211 0.76 3.86 -17.23
CA PHE A 211 1.19 2.65 -16.56
C PHE A 211 1.46 1.54 -17.60
N SER A 212 2.64 0.95 -17.54
CA SER A 212 3.15 0.06 -18.59
C SER A 212 3.07 -1.42 -18.22
N ASN A 213 3.37 -2.30 -19.21
CA ASN A 213 3.54 -3.73 -18.95
C ASN A 213 4.71 -4.00 -17.99
N GLU A 214 5.79 -3.22 -18.08
CA GLU A 214 6.96 -3.30 -17.20
C GLU A 214 6.57 -2.89 -15.77
N ASP A 215 5.75 -1.84 -15.59
CA ASP A 215 5.24 -1.45 -14.28
C ASP A 215 4.40 -2.58 -13.64
N ALA A 216 3.61 -3.31 -14.43
CA ALA A 216 2.85 -4.46 -13.95
C ALA A 216 3.77 -5.60 -13.47
N MET A 217 4.88 -5.85 -14.17
CA MET A 217 5.88 -6.83 -13.75
C MET A 217 6.62 -6.41 -12.49
N VAL A 218 6.86 -5.11 -12.30
CA VAL A 218 7.40 -4.56 -11.05
C VAL A 218 6.43 -4.83 -9.88
N ILE A 219 5.14 -4.52 -10.04
CA ILE A 219 4.11 -4.83 -9.02
C ILE A 219 4.09 -6.34 -8.74
N LYS A 220 4.11 -7.19 -9.78
CA LYS A 220 4.14 -8.65 -9.64
C LYS A 220 5.31 -9.13 -8.78
N SER A 221 6.52 -8.64 -9.06
CA SER A 221 7.73 -8.97 -8.30
C SER A 221 7.65 -8.49 -6.85
N ILE A 222 7.13 -7.28 -6.62
CA ILE A 222 6.99 -6.72 -5.27
C ILE A 222 5.99 -7.52 -4.43
N LEU A 223 4.90 -7.99 -5.04
CA LEU A 223 3.86 -8.75 -4.31
C LEU A 223 4.40 -10.06 -3.72
N THR A 224 5.40 -10.70 -4.32
CA THR A 224 6.04 -11.90 -3.76
C THR A 224 6.97 -11.58 -2.58
N ARG A 225 7.42 -10.32 -2.46
CA ARG A 225 8.41 -9.84 -1.49
C ARG A 225 7.85 -8.77 -0.54
N LEU A 226 6.55 -8.79 -0.30
CA LEU A 226 5.83 -7.68 0.33
C LEU A 226 6.32 -7.36 1.76
N PHE A 227 6.84 -8.34 2.47
CA PHE A 227 7.26 -8.23 3.87
C PHE A 227 8.78 -8.19 4.08
N GLU A 228 9.57 -8.16 3.02
CA GLU A 228 11.02 -7.96 3.15
C GLU A 228 11.33 -6.59 3.74
N ASN A 229 12.30 -6.53 4.66
CA ASN A 229 12.70 -5.32 5.38
C ASN A 229 11.52 -4.56 6.05
N ASP A 230 10.44 -5.28 6.42
CA ASP A 230 9.27 -4.75 7.14
C ASP A 230 9.31 -5.13 8.64
N GLU A 231 10.43 -5.62 9.10
CA GLU A 231 10.63 -6.09 10.47
C GLU A 231 10.44 -4.94 11.48
N SER A 232 9.81 -5.28 12.57
CA SER A 232 9.60 -4.37 13.69
C SER A 232 9.34 -5.18 14.97
N SER A 233 9.25 -4.50 16.11
CA SER A 233 8.86 -5.17 17.36
C SER A 233 7.47 -5.81 17.29
N ALA A 234 6.58 -5.30 16.42
CA ALA A 234 5.24 -5.84 16.19
C ALA A 234 5.22 -6.97 15.14
N ARG A 235 6.19 -6.99 14.25
CA ARG A 235 6.39 -7.97 13.18
C ARG A 235 7.85 -8.41 13.15
N PRO A 236 8.28 -9.32 14.05
CA PRO A 236 9.62 -9.87 14.02
C PRO A 236 9.94 -10.54 12.69
N ALA A 237 11.23 -10.66 12.36
CA ALA A 237 11.66 -11.33 11.14
C ALA A 237 11.06 -12.74 11.03
N GLY A 238 10.56 -13.09 9.84
CA GLY A 238 9.90 -14.38 9.59
C GLY A 238 8.50 -14.54 10.19
N SER A 239 7.94 -13.50 10.83
CA SER A 239 6.60 -13.56 11.41
C SER A 239 5.48 -13.24 10.40
N MET A 240 5.82 -12.65 9.27
CA MET A 240 4.94 -12.36 8.15
C MET A 240 5.57 -12.90 6.87
N GLU A 241 4.81 -13.61 6.07
CA GLU A 241 5.29 -14.12 4.79
C GLU A 241 4.19 -14.07 3.72
N VAL A 242 4.59 -13.91 2.48
CA VAL A 242 3.75 -14.21 1.32
C VAL A 242 3.89 -15.72 1.06
N VAL A 243 2.79 -16.45 1.14
CA VAL A 243 2.78 -17.90 0.86
C VAL A 243 2.74 -18.13 -0.64
N LYS A 244 1.81 -17.47 -1.33
CA LYS A 244 1.61 -17.58 -2.77
C LYS A 244 1.09 -16.27 -3.36
N LEU A 245 1.53 -15.98 -4.57
CA LEU A 245 0.91 -15.03 -5.48
C LEU A 245 0.25 -15.82 -6.62
N ILE A 246 -1.04 -15.61 -6.83
CA ILE A 246 -1.79 -16.14 -7.96
C ILE A 246 -2.05 -14.98 -8.93
N TRP A 247 -1.60 -15.16 -10.19
CA TRP A 247 -1.62 -14.10 -11.19
C TRP A 247 -2.33 -14.55 -12.45
N TRP A 248 -3.40 -13.85 -12.84
CA TRP A 248 -4.17 -14.13 -14.04
C TRP A 248 -3.98 -13.03 -15.08
N ASN A 249 -3.30 -13.35 -16.18
CA ASN A 249 -3.22 -12.46 -17.33
C ASN A 249 -4.31 -12.86 -18.33
N HIS A 250 -5.27 -11.98 -18.58
CA HIS A 250 -6.40 -12.26 -19.45
C HIS A 250 -6.03 -12.35 -20.94
N GLY A 251 -4.84 -11.89 -21.36
CA GLY A 251 -4.43 -11.85 -22.75
C GLY A 251 -5.30 -10.94 -23.63
N CYS A 252 -6.09 -10.07 -23.03
CA CYS A 252 -6.92 -9.08 -23.73
C CYS A 252 -7.28 -7.91 -22.81
N LYS A 253 -7.57 -6.77 -23.41
CA LYS A 253 -7.86 -5.50 -22.72
C LYS A 253 -9.16 -5.53 -21.90
N ALA A 254 -10.20 -6.14 -22.44
CA ALA A 254 -11.51 -6.21 -21.78
C ALA A 254 -11.57 -7.24 -20.64
N GLY A 255 -10.68 -8.22 -20.67
CA GLY A 255 -10.71 -9.37 -19.78
C GLY A 255 -11.65 -10.48 -20.27
N LYS A 256 -11.29 -11.74 -20.06
CA LYS A 256 -12.11 -12.91 -20.40
C LYS A 256 -13.25 -13.13 -19.40
N TYR A 257 -13.02 -12.72 -18.14
CA TYR A 257 -13.98 -12.83 -17.05
C TYR A 257 -13.97 -11.57 -16.19
N SER A 258 -15.04 -11.36 -15.44
CA SER A 258 -15.06 -10.31 -14.40
C SER A 258 -14.09 -10.66 -13.28
N SER A 259 -13.47 -9.66 -12.66
CA SER A 259 -12.56 -9.86 -11.53
C SER A 259 -13.25 -10.61 -10.39
N ALA A 260 -14.53 -10.34 -10.12
CA ALA A 260 -15.30 -11.07 -9.12
C ALA A 260 -15.40 -12.58 -9.40
N LYS A 261 -15.51 -13.01 -10.67
CA LYS A 261 -15.51 -14.42 -11.03
C LYS A 261 -14.11 -15.03 -10.88
N VAL A 262 -13.08 -14.31 -11.30
CA VAL A 262 -11.69 -14.75 -11.18
C VAL A 262 -11.32 -14.92 -9.70
N HIS A 263 -11.60 -13.93 -8.86
CA HIS A 263 -11.27 -13.98 -7.44
C HIS A 263 -11.99 -15.12 -6.72
N ARG A 264 -13.27 -15.41 -7.06
CA ARG A 264 -14.01 -16.53 -6.46
C ARG A 264 -13.53 -17.91 -6.92
N SER A 265 -12.74 -18.01 -7.98
CA SER A 265 -12.15 -19.29 -8.39
C SER A 265 -11.07 -19.79 -7.43
N LEU A 266 -10.49 -18.90 -6.63
CA LEU A 266 -9.52 -19.26 -5.59
C LEU A 266 -10.26 -19.62 -4.29
N LYS A 267 -9.94 -20.82 -3.78
CA LYS A 267 -10.41 -21.32 -2.48
C LYS A 267 -9.20 -21.53 -1.59
N VAL A 268 -9.12 -20.83 -0.48
CA VAL A 268 -7.98 -20.93 0.45
C VAL A 268 -8.44 -21.57 1.73
N ASN A 269 -7.64 -22.50 2.25
CA ASN A 269 -7.86 -23.20 3.51
C ASN A 269 -7.11 -22.52 4.67
N PRO A 270 -7.52 -22.77 5.93
CA PRO A 270 -6.89 -22.21 7.12
C PRO A 270 -5.40 -22.53 7.31
N ASP A 271 -4.93 -23.64 6.72
CA ASP A 271 -3.52 -24.04 6.74
C ASP A 271 -2.67 -23.34 5.66
N GLY A 272 -3.31 -22.55 4.78
CA GLY A 272 -2.67 -21.86 3.66
C GLY A 272 -2.62 -22.69 2.37
N THR A 273 -3.12 -23.92 2.36
CA THR A 273 -3.35 -24.68 1.12
C THR A 273 -4.49 -24.04 0.33
N PHE A 274 -4.54 -24.27 -0.97
CA PHE A 274 -5.56 -23.66 -1.82
C PHE A 274 -5.95 -24.55 -2.98
N GLY A 275 -7.15 -24.32 -3.50
CA GLY A 275 -7.66 -24.89 -4.75
C GLY A 275 -8.03 -23.79 -5.74
N LEU A 276 -8.02 -24.13 -7.01
CA LEU A 276 -8.40 -23.22 -8.10
C LEU A 276 -9.45 -23.88 -8.97
N ASP A 277 -10.59 -23.21 -9.14
CA ASP A 277 -11.58 -23.63 -10.13
C ASP A 277 -11.05 -23.31 -11.53
N ASP A 278 -11.22 -24.24 -12.49
CA ASP A 278 -10.78 -24.03 -13.87
C ASP A 278 -11.59 -22.91 -14.55
N LEU A 279 -10.88 -21.91 -15.03
CA LEU A 279 -11.41 -20.85 -15.87
C LEU A 279 -10.90 -21.05 -17.30
N LYS A 280 -11.73 -21.61 -18.19
CA LYS A 280 -11.35 -21.90 -19.58
C LYS A 280 -10.62 -20.73 -20.26
N GLY A 281 -9.42 -21.01 -20.71
CA GLY A 281 -8.56 -20.04 -21.41
C GLY A 281 -7.97 -18.94 -20.52
N LEU A 282 -8.04 -19.09 -19.18
CA LEU A 282 -7.42 -18.17 -18.24
C LEU A 282 -6.67 -18.96 -17.13
N PRO A 283 -5.63 -19.73 -17.49
CA PRO A 283 -4.83 -20.41 -16.48
C PRO A 283 -4.08 -19.38 -15.62
N PRO A 284 -4.07 -19.53 -14.29
CA PRO A 284 -3.26 -18.70 -13.44
C PRO A 284 -1.78 -19.11 -13.48
N GLU A 285 -0.91 -18.15 -13.31
CA GLU A 285 0.46 -18.39 -12.89
C GLU A 285 0.50 -18.38 -11.36
N VAL A 286 1.00 -19.46 -10.76
CA VAL A 286 1.15 -19.61 -9.31
C VAL A 286 2.62 -19.45 -8.95
N ILE A 287 2.91 -18.49 -8.09
CA ILE A 287 4.27 -18.07 -7.75
C ILE A 287 4.44 -18.18 -6.24
N ASP A 288 5.55 -18.75 -5.81
CA ASP A 288 5.93 -18.78 -4.41
C ASP A 288 6.25 -17.37 -3.90
N GLY A 289 5.96 -17.11 -2.64
CA GLY A 289 6.58 -15.98 -1.95
C GLY A 289 8.09 -16.19 -1.85
N PHE A 290 8.79 -15.09 -1.62
CA PHE A 290 10.25 -15.08 -1.51
C PHE A 290 10.69 -15.59 -0.14
#